data_3e4eb5bd0e8a1b106cc8a2b9e31e432e
#
_entry.id   3e4eb5bd0e8a1b106cc8a2b9e31e432e
#
_cell.length_a   1.000
_cell.length_b   1.000
_cell.length_c   1.000
_cell.angle_alpha   90.00
_cell.angle_beta   90.00
_cell.angle_gamma   90.00
#
_symmetry.space_group_name_H-M   'P 1'
#
loop_
_entity.id
_entity.type
_entity.pdbx_description
1 polymer ?
#
loop_
_entity_poly.entity_id
_entity_poly.type
_entity_poly.pdbx_seq_one_letter_code
_entity_poly.pdbx_strand_id
1 'polypeptide(L)'
;LSRRQRQMCIRDREQAGHFWHIKYPLMNEDGTPSTTEFLTFATTRPETMLGDTAVAIHPDDERYTHLHGRKVLLPIVNRVIPIVEDAYVDREFGTGVVKITPAHDPNDFEVGKRHNLPVINILNDDATINKNGGKFEGMDRYEARKAIVEELDQMGLLVKIEDHVHNVGTHDRCKTTIEPMVKDQWFVKMDELIKPAREAVKNGEIKLIPERMEKNYFNWTDNIRDWCISRQLWWGHRI
;
A
#
# COMPACT_ATOMS: atom_id res chain seq x y z
N LEU A 1 2.59 -6.87 -1.76
CA LEU A 1 3.85 -7.61 -1.55
C LEU A 1 4.34 -8.18 -2.87
N SER A 2 5.55 -7.80 -3.30
CA SER A 2 6.13 -8.38 -4.51
C SER A 2 6.22 -9.91 -4.33
N ARG A 3 6.12 -10.67 -5.42
CA ARG A 3 6.29 -12.15 -5.39
C ARG A 3 7.57 -12.59 -4.68
N ARG A 4 8.60 -11.74 -4.58
CA ARG A 4 9.89 -12.01 -3.93
C ARG A 4 9.84 -11.94 -2.41
N GLN A 5 9.02 -11.06 -1.85
CA GLN A 5 8.80 -11.04 -0.39
C GLN A 5 7.96 -12.24 0.06
N ARG A 6 7.21 -12.88 -0.84
CA ARG A 6 6.49 -14.14 -0.58
C ARG A 6 7.41 -15.35 -0.31
N GLN A 7 8.70 -15.26 -0.62
CA GLN A 7 9.67 -16.32 -0.30
C GLN A 7 9.90 -16.52 1.21
N MET A 8 9.35 -15.65 2.06
CA MET A 8 9.48 -15.72 3.51
C MET A 8 8.31 -16.42 4.21
N CYS A 9 7.81 -17.52 3.66
CA CYS A 9 6.76 -18.32 4.28
C CYS A 9 5.43 -17.56 4.49
N ILE A 10 5.06 -16.67 3.58
CA ILE A 10 3.77 -15.98 3.57
C ILE A 10 2.79 -16.76 2.72
N ARG A 11 1.63 -17.05 3.27
CA ARG A 11 0.49 -17.64 2.58
C ARG A 11 -0.72 -16.74 2.66
N ASP A 12 -1.34 -16.52 1.52
CA ASP A 12 -2.62 -15.84 1.47
C ASP A 12 -3.71 -16.79 2.00
N ARG A 13 -4.57 -16.26 2.86
CA ARG A 13 -5.74 -16.97 3.41
C ARG A 13 -6.95 -16.09 3.28
N GLU A 14 -8.05 -16.70 2.85
CA GLU A 14 -9.34 -16.05 2.93
C GLU A 14 -9.70 -15.79 4.41
N GLN A 15 -10.05 -14.56 4.69
CA GLN A 15 -10.53 -14.13 6.00
C GLN A 15 -11.80 -13.30 5.83
N ALA A 16 -12.78 -13.58 6.68
CA ALA A 16 -13.91 -12.70 6.85
C ALA A 16 -13.44 -11.40 7.50
N GLY A 17 -13.81 -10.31 6.92
CA GLY A 17 -13.52 -8.96 7.38
C GLY A 17 -14.62 -8.01 6.94
N HIS A 18 -14.31 -6.74 6.89
CA HIS A 18 -15.27 -5.73 6.48
C HIS A 18 -14.62 -4.72 5.54
N PHE A 19 -15.43 -4.08 4.73
CA PHE A 19 -15.15 -2.78 4.15
C PHE A 19 -15.78 -1.71 5.02
N TRP A 20 -14.93 -0.82 5.54
CA TRP A 20 -15.36 0.40 6.20
C TRP A 20 -15.39 1.52 5.17
N HIS A 21 -16.59 2.05 4.92
CA HIS A 21 -16.78 3.19 4.05
C HIS A 21 -16.66 4.46 4.88
N ILE A 22 -15.61 5.22 4.62
CA ILE A 22 -15.21 6.41 5.38
C ILE A 22 -15.22 7.61 4.45
N LYS A 23 -15.60 8.77 4.96
CA LYS A 23 -15.58 10.01 4.21
C LYS A 23 -14.61 11.02 4.82
N TYR A 24 -13.78 11.63 3.98
CA TYR A 24 -12.90 12.72 4.36
C TYR A 24 -13.49 14.05 3.90
N PRO A 25 -13.55 15.07 4.78
CA PRO A 25 -14.00 16.41 4.39
C PRO A 25 -13.08 17.01 3.32
N LEU A 26 -13.66 17.59 2.28
CA LEU A 26 -12.90 18.37 1.30
C LEU A 26 -12.44 19.70 1.95
N MET A 27 -11.28 20.19 1.50
CA MET A 27 -10.82 21.52 1.92
C MET A 27 -11.44 22.60 1.04
N ASN A 28 -11.97 23.63 1.69
CA ASN A 28 -12.46 24.84 1.03
C ASN A 28 -11.26 25.72 0.59
N GLU A 29 -11.53 26.69 -0.27
CA GLU A 29 -10.51 27.67 -0.74
C GLU A 29 -9.92 28.52 0.40
N ASP A 30 -10.70 28.76 1.45
CA ASP A 30 -10.27 29.50 2.65
C ASP A 30 -9.40 28.68 3.61
N GLY A 31 -9.14 27.40 3.27
CA GLY A 31 -8.32 26.49 4.07
C GLY A 31 -9.08 25.83 5.23
N THR A 32 -10.40 25.98 5.33
CA THR A 32 -11.24 25.28 6.30
C THR A 32 -11.76 23.95 5.72
N PRO A 33 -12.03 22.92 6.56
CA PRO A 33 -12.69 21.72 6.10
C PRO A 33 -14.18 21.99 5.79
N SER A 34 -14.64 21.43 4.69
CA SER A 34 -16.05 21.50 4.32
C SER A 34 -16.91 20.68 5.28
N THR A 35 -18.09 21.19 5.61
CA THR A 35 -19.12 20.48 6.39
C THR A 35 -20.15 19.74 5.51
N THR A 36 -20.11 19.99 4.20
CA THR A 36 -21.09 19.48 3.24
C THR A 36 -20.49 18.64 2.13
N GLU A 37 -19.23 18.88 1.78
CA GLU A 37 -18.55 18.15 0.72
C GLU A 37 -17.53 17.16 1.30
N PHE A 38 -17.63 15.91 0.85
CA PHE A 38 -16.80 14.81 1.35
C PHE A 38 -16.35 13.92 0.19
N LEU A 39 -15.17 13.34 0.32
CA LEU A 39 -14.71 12.28 -0.55
C LEU A 39 -14.78 10.95 0.18
N THR A 40 -15.55 9.99 -0.36
CA THR A 40 -15.80 8.69 0.28
C THR A 40 -14.98 7.60 -0.38
N PHE A 41 -14.36 6.76 0.44
CA PHE A 41 -13.63 5.57 0.01
C PHE A 41 -13.95 4.38 0.92
N ALA A 42 -13.56 3.17 0.50
CA ALA A 42 -13.69 1.95 1.30
C ALA A 42 -12.30 1.38 1.64
N THR A 43 -12.13 0.88 2.86
CA THR A 43 -10.89 0.26 3.29
C THR A 43 -11.15 -0.98 4.15
N THR A 44 -10.27 -1.97 4.06
CA THR A 44 -10.24 -3.14 4.95
C THR A 44 -9.35 -2.93 6.18
N ARG A 45 -8.60 -1.80 6.22
CA ARG A 45 -7.59 -1.51 7.25
C ARG A 45 -7.72 -0.07 7.75
N PRO A 46 -8.78 0.26 8.51
CA PRO A 46 -8.99 1.63 9.02
C PRO A 46 -7.83 2.15 9.87
N GLU A 47 -7.13 1.29 10.62
CA GLU A 47 -6.01 1.68 11.47
C GLU A 47 -4.87 2.34 10.68
N THR A 48 -4.65 1.93 9.43
CA THR A 48 -3.57 2.50 8.62
C THR A 48 -3.87 3.90 8.11
N MET A 49 -5.13 4.37 8.20
CA MET A 49 -5.50 5.71 7.76
C MET A 49 -4.70 6.83 8.45
N LEU A 50 -4.25 6.60 9.69
CA LEU A 50 -3.43 7.57 10.42
C LEU A 50 -2.12 7.92 9.68
N GLY A 51 -1.68 7.03 8.77
CA GLY A 51 -0.50 7.21 7.92
C GLY A 51 -0.82 7.64 6.49
N ASP A 52 -2.07 7.97 6.16
CA ASP A 52 -2.45 8.39 4.81
C ASP A 52 -1.75 9.68 4.42
N THR A 53 -1.27 9.74 3.19
CA THR A 53 -0.56 10.91 2.65
C THR A 53 -1.19 11.47 1.39
N ALA A 54 -2.15 10.76 0.81
CA ALA A 54 -3.00 11.23 -0.27
C ALA A 54 -4.28 10.38 -0.35
N VAL A 55 -5.22 10.86 -1.16
CA VAL A 55 -6.33 10.06 -1.70
C VAL A 55 -6.20 10.06 -3.21
N ALA A 56 -6.31 8.90 -3.84
CA ALA A 56 -6.17 8.76 -5.29
C ALA A 56 -7.52 8.57 -5.97
N ILE A 57 -7.66 9.19 -7.13
CA ILE A 57 -8.77 9.05 -8.07
C ILE A 57 -8.21 8.72 -9.45
N HIS A 58 -9.00 8.11 -10.32
CA HIS A 58 -8.57 7.88 -11.69
C HIS A 58 -8.66 9.19 -12.50
N PRO A 59 -7.66 9.55 -13.33
CA PRO A 59 -7.66 10.81 -14.09
C PRO A 59 -8.85 10.96 -15.04
N ASP A 60 -9.33 9.84 -15.60
CA ASP A 60 -10.45 9.82 -16.56
C ASP A 60 -11.80 9.50 -15.89
N ASP A 61 -11.91 9.61 -14.59
CA ASP A 61 -13.18 9.39 -13.88
C ASP A 61 -14.00 10.69 -13.84
N GLU A 62 -15.00 10.77 -14.69
CA GLU A 62 -15.83 11.96 -14.83
C GLU A 62 -16.55 12.37 -13.53
N ARG A 63 -16.76 11.41 -12.61
CA ARG A 63 -17.38 11.68 -11.29
C ARG A 63 -16.55 12.63 -10.44
N TYR A 64 -15.23 12.61 -10.62
CA TYR A 64 -14.27 13.28 -9.75
C TYR A 64 -13.42 14.35 -10.44
N THR A 65 -13.68 14.69 -11.70
CA THR A 65 -12.92 15.72 -12.43
C THR A 65 -12.89 17.07 -11.72
N HIS A 66 -13.98 17.41 -11.01
CA HIS A 66 -14.09 18.65 -10.23
C HIS A 66 -13.22 18.66 -8.96
N LEU A 67 -12.61 17.52 -8.62
CA LEU A 67 -11.74 17.37 -7.45
C LEU A 67 -10.24 17.40 -7.78
N HIS A 68 -9.88 17.51 -9.06
CA HIS A 68 -8.49 17.60 -9.48
C HIS A 68 -7.79 18.78 -8.81
N GLY A 69 -6.62 18.51 -8.18
CA GLY A 69 -5.83 19.51 -7.46
C GLY A 69 -6.40 19.95 -6.10
N ARG A 70 -7.58 19.44 -5.70
CA ARG A 70 -8.13 19.71 -4.35
C ARG A 70 -7.44 18.87 -3.27
N LYS A 71 -7.78 19.17 -2.04
CA LYS A 71 -7.24 18.50 -0.85
C LYS A 71 -8.39 18.04 0.04
N VAL A 72 -8.09 17.06 0.91
CA VAL A 72 -9.01 16.59 1.95
C VAL A 72 -8.36 16.74 3.33
N LEU A 73 -9.17 16.83 4.36
CA LEU A 73 -8.73 16.69 5.73
C LEU A 73 -8.75 15.23 6.14
N LEU A 74 -7.60 14.68 6.48
CA LEU A 74 -7.50 13.39 7.17
C LEU A 74 -7.97 13.60 8.61
N PRO A 75 -9.11 13.05 9.02
CA PRO A 75 -9.65 13.26 10.36
C PRO A 75 -8.76 12.61 11.43
N ILE A 76 -9.06 12.85 12.70
CA ILE A 76 -8.35 12.35 13.88
C ILE A 76 -6.95 12.97 14.03
N VAL A 77 -6.08 12.85 13.03
CA VAL A 77 -4.72 13.44 13.03
C VAL A 77 -4.69 14.86 12.45
N ASN A 78 -5.82 15.35 11.95
CA ASN A 78 -6.00 16.70 11.40
C ASN A 78 -4.93 17.09 10.36
N ARG A 79 -4.59 16.16 9.46
CA ARG A 79 -3.61 16.39 8.39
C ARG A 79 -4.32 16.71 7.08
N VAL A 80 -3.93 17.79 6.43
CA VAL A 80 -4.39 18.09 5.07
C VAL A 80 -3.54 17.29 4.08
N ILE A 81 -4.21 16.48 3.26
CA ILE A 81 -3.57 15.61 2.25
C ILE A 81 -4.14 15.91 0.85
N PRO A 82 -3.32 15.79 -0.22
CA PRO A 82 -3.78 16.04 -1.59
C PRO A 82 -4.68 14.93 -2.11
N ILE A 83 -5.53 15.29 -3.07
CA ILE A 83 -6.14 14.35 -4.01
C ILE A 83 -5.19 14.24 -5.19
N VAL A 84 -4.78 13.02 -5.53
CA VAL A 84 -3.86 12.72 -6.65
C VAL A 84 -4.56 11.92 -7.73
N GLU A 85 -4.17 12.13 -8.97
CA GLU A 85 -4.71 11.45 -10.13
C GLU A 85 -3.77 10.32 -10.54
N ASP A 86 -4.21 9.07 -10.43
CA ASP A 86 -3.36 7.92 -10.76
C ASP A 86 -4.16 6.82 -11.45
N ALA A 87 -3.66 6.34 -12.59
CA ALA A 87 -4.27 5.25 -13.35
C ALA A 87 -4.25 3.89 -12.62
N TYR A 88 -3.61 3.82 -11.46
CA TYR A 88 -3.68 2.66 -10.57
C TYR A 88 -5.10 2.42 -10.03
N VAL A 89 -5.90 3.49 -9.90
CA VAL A 89 -7.25 3.42 -9.34
C VAL A 89 -8.20 2.75 -10.34
N ASP A 90 -8.88 1.70 -9.92
CA ASP A 90 -9.94 1.07 -10.70
C ASP A 90 -11.25 1.84 -10.50
N ARG A 91 -11.77 2.43 -11.59
CA ARG A 91 -13.00 3.25 -11.60
C ARG A 91 -14.26 2.46 -11.27
N GLU A 92 -14.23 1.15 -11.57
CA GLU A 92 -15.41 0.27 -11.40
C GLU A 92 -15.42 -0.41 -10.03
N PHE A 93 -14.29 -0.37 -9.32
CA PHE A 93 -14.19 -1.00 -8.01
C PHE A 93 -14.59 -0.05 -6.88
N GLY A 94 -15.62 -0.44 -6.12
CA GLY A 94 -16.08 0.31 -4.95
C GLY A 94 -16.56 1.73 -5.28
N THR A 95 -15.92 2.72 -4.66
CA THR A 95 -16.22 4.14 -4.92
C THR A 95 -15.40 4.73 -6.07
N GLY A 96 -14.39 4.02 -6.58
CA GLY A 96 -13.40 4.58 -7.51
C GLY A 96 -12.42 5.55 -6.83
N VAL A 97 -12.33 5.50 -5.51
CA VAL A 97 -11.44 6.33 -4.68
C VAL A 97 -10.62 5.43 -3.77
N VAL A 98 -9.33 5.65 -3.71
CA VAL A 98 -8.40 4.85 -2.91
C VAL A 98 -7.60 5.74 -1.97
N LYS A 99 -7.56 5.42 -0.69
CA LYS A 99 -6.63 6.05 0.25
C LYS A 99 -5.20 5.58 -0.04
N ILE A 100 -4.22 6.44 0.09
CA ILE A 100 -2.82 6.12 -0.20
C ILE A 100 -1.99 6.20 1.09
N THR A 101 -1.50 5.02 1.51
CA THR A 101 -0.67 4.83 2.71
C THR A 101 0.67 4.19 2.33
N PRO A 102 1.64 4.94 1.82
CA PRO A 102 2.87 4.39 1.24
C PRO A 102 3.69 3.52 2.20
N ALA A 103 3.58 3.76 3.51
CA ALA A 103 4.31 2.99 4.52
C ALA A 103 3.76 1.56 4.71
N HIS A 104 2.49 1.30 4.37
CA HIS A 104 1.77 0.09 4.78
C HIS A 104 1.14 -0.70 3.64
N ASP A 105 1.32 -0.27 2.40
CA ASP A 105 0.91 -1.00 1.20
C ASP A 105 1.95 -0.85 0.09
N PRO A 106 2.40 -1.96 -0.56
CA PRO A 106 3.39 -1.90 -1.62
C PRO A 106 2.91 -1.16 -2.88
N ASN A 107 1.62 -1.21 -3.19
CA ASN A 107 1.07 -0.50 -4.35
C ASN A 107 0.98 0.99 -4.04
N ASP A 108 0.53 1.34 -2.83
CA ASP A 108 0.49 2.73 -2.36
C ASP A 108 1.91 3.34 -2.29
N PHE A 109 2.92 2.52 -1.98
CA PHE A 109 4.31 2.95 -2.02
C PHE A 109 4.77 3.35 -3.43
N GLU A 110 4.36 2.60 -4.47
CA GLU A 110 4.68 2.95 -5.85
C GLU A 110 3.90 4.20 -6.31
N VAL A 111 2.64 4.36 -5.91
CA VAL A 111 1.89 5.61 -6.10
C VAL A 111 2.59 6.76 -5.39
N GLY A 112 3.01 6.54 -4.15
CA GLY A 112 3.75 7.53 -3.36
C GLY A 112 5.02 8.02 -4.03
N LYS A 113 5.78 7.13 -4.67
CA LYS A 113 6.96 7.50 -5.46
C LYS A 113 6.61 8.36 -6.67
N ARG A 114 5.58 7.97 -7.43
CA ARG A 114 5.16 8.73 -8.63
C ARG A 114 4.73 10.15 -8.31
N HIS A 115 4.06 10.33 -7.17
CA HIS A 115 3.52 11.62 -6.72
C HIS A 115 4.39 12.32 -5.66
N ASN A 116 5.58 11.78 -5.38
CA ASN A 116 6.50 12.32 -4.37
C ASN A 116 5.85 12.54 -2.99
N LEU A 117 5.04 11.57 -2.55
CA LEU A 117 4.32 11.63 -1.28
C LEU A 117 5.23 11.23 -0.11
N PRO A 118 5.04 11.79 1.08
CA PRO A 118 5.78 11.37 2.27
C PRO A 118 5.40 9.93 2.67
N VAL A 119 6.35 9.23 3.28
CA VAL A 119 6.15 7.88 3.83
C VAL A 119 6.02 7.99 5.34
N ILE A 120 4.81 7.78 5.87
CA ILE A 120 4.52 7.91 7.30
C ILE A 120 4.18 6.53 7.86
N ASN A 121 5.15 5.92 8.52
CA ASN A 121 4.94 4.65 9.22
C ASN A 121 4.23 4.91 10.55
N ILE A 122 3.14 4.17 10.82
CA ILE A 122 2.34 4.27 12.04
C ILE A 122 2.47 3.05 12.95
N LEU A 123 3.25 2.05 12.57
CA LEU A 123 3.42 0.81 13.33
C LEU A 123 4.84 0.67 13.88
N ASN A 124 4.96 0.14 15.07
CA ASN A 124 6.18 -0.41 15.61
C ASN A 124 6.47 -1.80 15.01
N ASP A 125 7.63 -2.37 15.31
CA ASP A 125 8.05 -3.69 14.80
C ASP A 125 7.17 -4.85 15.30
N ASP A 126 6.52 -4.68 16.43
CA ASP A 126 5.54 -5.60 17.01
C ASP A 126 4.10 -5.36 16.52
N ALA A 127 3.94 -4.44 15.57
CA ALA A 127 2.65 -4.01 15.02
C ALA A 127 1.71 -3.30 16.02
N THR A 128 2.24 -2.77 17.11
CA THR A 128 1.54 -1.75 17.89
C THR A 128 1.61 -0.38 17.20
N ILE A 129 0.68 0.50 17.50
CA ILE A 129 0.68 1.86 16.97
C ILE A 129 1.86 2.64 17.55
N ASN A 130 2.62 3.32 16.71
CA ASN A 130 3.74 4.16 17.13
C ASN A 130 3.30 5.61 17.38
N LYS A 131 4.26 6.49 17.73
CA LYS A 131 4.03 7.91 18.02
C LYS A 131 3.29 8.68 16.91
N ASN A 132 3.38 8.24 15.63
CA ASN A 132 2.70 8.91 14.53
C ASN A 132 1.19 8.64 14.53
N GLY A 133 0.73 7.64 15.28
CA GLY A 133 -0.69 7.37 15.52
C GLY A 133 -1.33 8.24 16.60
N GLY A 134 -0.57 9.17 17.20
CA GLY A 134 -1.07 10.13 18.16
C GLY A 134 -1.64 9.46 19.41
N LYS A 135 -2.89 9.74 19.75
CA LYS A 135 -3.54 9.21 20.97
C LYS A 135 -3.70 7.68 21.03
N PHE A 136 -3.49 6.99 19.90
CA PHE A 136 -3.55 5.52 19.83
C PHE A 136 -2.16 4.88 20.04
N GLU A 137 -1.12 5.67 20.33
CA GLU A 137 0.23 5.17 20.57
C GLU A 137 0.24 4.05 21.62
N GLY A 138 0.94 2.95 21.32
CA GLY A 138 1.05 1.78 22.17
C GLY A 138 -0.11 0.77 22.09
N MET A 139 -1.21 1.11 21.43
CA MET A 139 -2.33 0.18 21.25
C MET A 139 -1.98 -0.92 20.24
N ASP A 140 -2.50 -2.12 20.47
CA ASP A 140 -2.53 -3.17 19.42
C ASP A 140 -3.31 -2.66 18.20
N ARG A 141 -2.85 -3.03 16.98
CA ARG A 141 -3.47 -2.56 15.73
C ARG A 141 -4.95 -2.87 15.60
N TYR A 142 -5.42 -3.99 16.15
CA TYR A 142 -6.84 -4.36 16.09
C TYR A 142 -7.69 -3.62 17.13
N GLU A 143 -7.11 -3.31 18.28
CA GLU A 143 -7.75 -2.45 19.29
C GLU A 143 -7.84 -1.01 18.76
N ALA A 144 -6.75 -0.52 18.18
CA ALA A 144 -6.73 0.79 17.52
C ALA A 144 -7.75 0.87 16.39
N ARG A 145 -7.89 -0.18 15.56
CA ARG A 145 -8.91 -0.25 14.50
C ARG A 145 -10.30 -0.03 15.05
N LYS A 146 -10.67 -0.71 16.13
CA LYS A 146 -11.99 -0.55 16.77
C LYS A 146 -12.19 0.87 17.28
N ALA A 147 -11.22 1.40 18.03
CA ALA A 147 -11.30 2.73 18.58
C ALA A 147 -11.38 3.83 17.50
N ILE A 148 -10.64 3.67 16.39
CA ILE A 148 -10.69 4.58 15.25
C ILE A 148 -12.07 4.54 14.57
N VAL A 149 -12.62 3.35 14.36
CA VAL A 149 -13.94 3.21 13.73
C VAL A 149 -15.03 3.82 14.62
N GLU A 150 -15.00 3.58 15.93
CA GLU A 150 -15.92 4.19 16.88
C GLU A 150 -15.83 5.72 16.88
N GLU A 151 -14.63 6.26 16.80
CA GLU A 151 -14.44 7.72 16.74
C GLU A 151 -14.94 8.31 15.43
N LEU A 152 -14.67 7.65 14.30
CA LEU A 152 -15.20 8.08 12.99
C LEU A 152 -16.73 8.05 12.96
N ASP A 153 -17.35 7.09 13.62
CA ASP A 153 -18.79 7.00 13.76
C ASP A 153 -19.34 8.18 14.60
N GLN A 154 -18.72 8.45 15.75
CA GLN A 154 -19.08 9.61 16.59
C GLN A 154 -18.92 10.94 15.85
N MET A 155 -17.92 11.06 14.97
CA MET A 155 -17.73 12.24 14.11
C MET A 155 -18.71 12.31 12.93
N GLY A 156 -19.52 11.26 12.71
CA GLY A 156 -20.41 11.15 11.55
C GLY A 156 -19.65 10.96 10.23
N LEU A 157 -18.42 10.45 10.28
CA LEU A 157 -17.54 10.21 9.12
C LEU A 157 -17.52 8.75 8.67
N LEU A 158 -18.08 7.83 9.43
CA LEU A 158 -18.33 6.45 9.03
C LEU A 158 -19.66 6.40 8.25
N VAL A 159 -19.62 5.95 7.00
CA VAL A 159 -20.82 5.89 6.14
C VAL A 159 -21.56 4.56 6.30
N LYS A 160 -20.84 3.46 6.20
CA LYS A 160 -21.36 2.09 6.40
C LYS A 160 -20.22 1.10 6.66
N ILE A 161 -20.59 -0.05 7.21
CA ILE A 161 -19.72 -1.23 7.31
C ILE A 161 -20.37 -2.32 6.45
N GLU A 162 -19.58 -2.98 5.62
CA GLU A 162 -20.03 -4.01 4.69
C GLU A 162 -19.17 -5.27 4.87
N ASP A 163 -19.81 -6.42 5.02
CA ASP A 163 -19.07 -7.68 5.14
C ASP A 163 -18.30 -7.98 3.86
N HIS A 164 -17.05 -8.34 4.01
CA HIS A 164 -16.16 -8.60 2.90
C HIS A 164 -15.20 -9.74 3.20
N VAL A 165 -15.09 -10.67 2.28
CA VAL A 165 -14.10 -11.76 2.35
C VAL A 165 -12.92 -11.41 1.43
N HIS A 166 -11.72 -11.37 1.98
CA HIS A 166 -10.52 -11.04 1.21
C HIS A 166 -9.33 -11.89 1.64
N ASN A 167 -8.34 -11.95 0.75
CA ASN A 167 -7.11 -12.67 1.01
C ASN A 167 -6.15 -11.85 1.86
N VAL A 168 -5.77 -12.38 3.00
CA VAL A 168 -4.80 -11.79 3.92
C VAL A 168 -3.53 -12.63 3.95
N GLY A 169 -2.38 -11.97 3.76
CA GLY A 169 -1.08 -12.62 3.91
C GLY A 169 -0.83 -13.03 5.37
N THR A 170 -0.59 -14.29 5.60
CA THR A 170 -0.29 -14.82 6.94
C THR A 170 1.03 -15.59 6.94
N HIS A 171 1.72 -15.60 8.07
CA HIS A 171 2.92 -16.40 8.23
C HIS A 171 2.57 -17.89 8.27
N ASP A 172 3.30 -18.71 7.51
CA ASP A 172 2.94 -20.13 7.28
C ASP A 172 2.92 -20.95 8.58
N ARG A 173 3.82 -20.71 9.51
CA ARG A 173 3.93 -21.49 10.76
C ARG A 173 2.99 -20.97 11.85
N CYS A 174 3.10 -19.72 12.24
CA CYS A 174 2.35 -19.17 13.38
C CYS A 174 0.98 -18.59 13.00
N LYS A 175 0.67 -18.49 11.68
CA LYS A 175 -0.59 -17.98 11.14
C LYS A 175 -0.87 -16.49 11.45
N THR A 176 0.10 -15.80 12.01
CA THR A 176 -0.01 -14.36 12.29
C THR A 176 -0.14 -13.57 10.97
N THR A 177 -1.03 -12.60 10.96
CA THR A 177 -1.18 -11.66 9.84
C THR A 177 0.10 -10.87 9.61
N ILE A 178 0.53 -10.79 8.37
CA ILE A 178 1.71 -10.02 7.96
C ILE A 178 1.31 -8.56 7.75
N GLU A 179 2.02 -7.68 8.43
CA GLU A 179 1.88 -6.24 8.25
C GLU A 179 2.98 -5.73 7.30
N PRO A 180 2.61 -5.23 6.10
CA PRO A 180 3.57 -4.57 5.23
C PRO A 180 4.11 -3.31 5.89
N MET A 181 5.44 -3.18 5.94
CA MET A 181 6.12 -1.98 6.44
C MET A 181 7.33 -1.66 5.56
N VAL A 182 7.58 -0.38 5.35
CA VAL A 182 8.81 0.08 4.69
C VAL A 182 9.96 0.00 5.68
N LYS A 183 11.00 -0.74 5.30
CA LYS A 183 12.24 -0.92 6.07
C LYS A 183 13.45 -0.84 5.17
N ASP A 184 14.57 -0.37 5.72
CA ASP A 184 15.85 -0.37 5.01
C ASP A 184 16.31 -1.81 4.73
N GLN A 185 16.67 -2.06 3.48
CA GLN A 185 17.15 -3.34 2.99
C GLN A 185 18.29 -3.12 2.01
N TRP A 186 19.17 -4.11 1.90
CA TRP A 186 20.20 -4.12 0.88
C TRP A 186 19.65 -4.67 -0.43
N PHE A 187 19.85 -3.91 -1.49
CA PHE A 187 19.46 -4.30 -2.85
C PHE A 187 20.65 -4.32 -3.77
N VAL A 188 20.70 -5.31 -4.65
CA VAL A 188 21.58 -5.32 -5.81
C VAL A 188 20.82 -4.70 -6.98
N LYS A 189 21.37 -3.64 -7.57
CA LYS A 189 20.83 -3.01 -8.75
C LYS A 189 21.06 -3.90 -9.96
N MET A 190 19.99 -4.49 -10.47
CA MET A 190 20.07 -5.55 -11.48
C MET A 190 20.17 -5.04 -12.92
N ASP A 191 19.68 -3.84 -13.23
CA ASP A 191 19.59 -3.31 -14.60
C ASP A 191 20.94 -3.37 -15.33
N GLU A 192 22.02 -2.91 -14.69
CA GLU A 192 23.34 -2.89 -15.30
C GLU A 192 23.98 -4.29 -15.36
N LEU A 193 23.70 -5.14 -14.37
CA LEU A 193 24.26 -6.48 -14.29
C LEU A 193 23.67 -7.45 -15.31
N ILE A 194 22.41 -7.24 -15.69
CA ILE A 194 21.73 -8.14 -16.61
C ILE A 194 22.07 -7.87 -18.09
N LYS A 195 22.47 -6.63 -18.43
CA LYS A 195 22.75 -6.24 -19.81
C LYS A 195 23.79 -7.15 -20.49
N PRO A 196 25.00 -7.34 -19.96
CA PRO A 196 25.99 -8.19 -20.59
C PRO A 196 25.54 -9.65 -20.72
N ALA A 197 24.83 -10.18 -19.71
CA ALA A 197 24.31 -11.54 -19.78
C ALA A 197 23.26 -11.73 -20.89
N ARG A 198 22.40 -10.73 -21.11
CA ARG A 198 21.42 -10.74 -22.21
C ARG A 198 22.10 -10.64 -23.58
N GLU A 199 23.07 -9.76 -23.71
CA GLU A 199 23.82 -9.58 -24.98
C GLU A 199 24.57 -10.87 -25.34
N ALA A 200 25.20 -11.55 -24.38
CA ALA A 200 25.89 -12.81 -24.62
C ALA A 200 24.98 -13.91 -25.19
N VAL A 201 23.71 -13.97 -24.76
CA VAL A 201 22.71 -14.90 -25.35
C VAL A 201 22.27 -14.42 -26.74
N LYS A 202 22.00 -13.14 -26.93
CA LYS A 202 21.60 -12.57 -28.23
C LYS A 202 22.67 -12.77 -29.30
N ASN A 203 23.93 -12.59 -28.92
CA ASN A 203 25.07 -12.70 -29.83
C ASN A 203 25.51 -14.15 -30.05
N GLY A 204 24.86 -15.12 -29.39
CA GLY A 204 25.17 -16.55 -29.52
C GLY A 204 26.43 -16.99 -28.80
N GLU A 205 27.05 -16.16 -27.97
CA GLU A 205 28.16 -16.53 -27.08
C GLU A 205 27.70 -17.57 -26.05
N ILE A 206 26.45 -17.42 -25.55
CA ILE A 206 25.80 -18.39 -24.68
C ILE A 206 24.59 -18.95 -25.42
N LYS A 207 24.57 -20.27 -25.60
CA LYS A 207 23.43 -20.96 -26.24
C LYS A 207 22.61 -21.71 -25.20
N LEU A 208 21.30 -21.50 -25.24
CA LEU A 208 20.35 -22.20 -24.39
C LEU A 208 19.81 -23.43 -25.14
N ILE A 209 19.92 -24.60 -24.52
CA ILE A 209 19.49 -25.89 -25.11
C ILE A 209 18.37 -26.48 -24.25
N PRO A 210 17.19 -26.73 -24.81
CA PRO A 210 16.77 -26.46 -26.19
C PRO A 210 16.48 -24.98 -26.41
N GLU A 211 16.62 -24.50 -27.64
CA GLU A 211 16.48 -23.08 -28.06
C GLU A 211 15.16 -22.42 -27.56
N ARG A 212 14.08 -23.21 -27.48
CA ARG A 212 12.80 -22.73 -26.91
C ARG A 212 12.93 -22.09 -25.51
N MET A 213 13.99 -22.40 -24.77
CA MET A 213 14.23 -21.83 -23.43
C MET A 213 14.70 -20.37 -23.49
N GLU A 214 15.14 -19.88 -24.65
CA GLU A 214 15.50 -18.48 -24.82
C GLU A 214 14.32 -17.54 -24.56
N LYS A 215 13.12 -17.90 -24.99
CA LYS A 215 11.92 -17.13 -24.70
C LYS A 215 11.69 -16.97 -23.19
N ASN A 216 11.88 -18.03 -22.42
CA ASN A 216 11.75 -17.96 -20.97
C ASN A 216 12.86 -17.11 -20.34
N TYR A 217 14.08 -17.25 -20.83
CA TYR A 217 15.23 -16.48 -20.38
C TYR A 217 14.99 -14.97 -20.59
N PHE A 218 14.62 -14.57 -21.80
CA PHE A 218 14.34 -13.16 -22.10
C PHE A 218 13.13 -12.63 -21.33
N ASN A 219 12.06 -13.40 -21.22
CA ASN A 219 10.92 -13.00 -20.41
C ASN A 219 11.28 -12.72 -18.93
N TRP A 220 12.19 -13.50 -18.37
CA TRP A 220 12.72 -13.27 -17.03
C TRP A 220 13.64 -12.06 -16.95
N THR A 221 14.54 -11.92 -17.90
CA THR A 221 15.57 -10.87 -17.89
C THR A 221 15.03 -9.51 -18.31
N ASP A 222 13.98 -9.45 -19.14
CA ASP A 222 13.31 -8.20 -19.53
C ASP A 222 12.51 -7.60 -18.38
N ASN A 223 12.03 -8.44 -17.47
CA ASN A 223 11.21 -8.04 -16.33
C ASN A 223 11.99 -8.15 -14.99
N ILE A 224 13.32 -8.12 -15.06
CA ILE A 224 14.13 -8.22 -13.84
C ILE A 224 13.96 -6.98 -12.98
N ARG A 225 13.92 -7.20 -11.67
CA ARG A 225 13.85 -6.12 -10.67
C ARG A 225 15.07 -6.21 -9.77
N ASP A 226 15.37 -5.11 -9.09
CA ASP A 226 16.42 -5.07 -8.08
C ASP A 226 16.25 -6.21 -7.07
N TRP A 227 17.35 -6.88 -6.77
CA TRP A 227 17.35 -8.06 -5.92
C TRP A 227 17.60 -7.68 -4.47
N CYS A 228 16.59 -7.86 -3.61
CA CYS A 228 16.77 -7.71 -2.17
C CYS A 228 17.61 -8.89 -1.63
N ILE A 229 18.80 -8.60 -1.17
CA ILE A 229 19.75 -9.61 -0.66
C ILE A 229 19.73 -9.73 0.87
N SER A 230 19.23 -8.74 1.59
CA SER A 230 19.10 -8.81 3.05
C SER A 230 17.77 -9.39 3.50
N ARG A 231 17.75 -9.92 4.72
CA ARG A 231 16.55 -10.43 5.41
C ARG A 231 16.57 -9.94 6.86
N GLN A 232 15.42 -9.48 7.34
CA GLN A 232 15.24 -9.08 8.74
C GLN A 232 14.86 -10.32 9.56
N LEU A 233 15.80 -11.19 9.79
CA LEU A 233 15.63 -12.38 10.60
C LEU A 233 16.23 -12.14 11.98
N TRP A 234 15.43 -12.35 13.03
CA TRP A 234 15.93 -12.32 14.39
C TRP A 234 16.95 -13.44 14.63
N TRP A 235 16.62 -14.63 14.16
CA TRP A 235 17.49 -15.79 14.20
C TRP A 235 17.34 -16.61 12.92
N GLY A 236 18.43 -17.01 12.31
CA GLY A 236 18.43 -17.74 11.06
C GLY A 236 19.81 -17.85 10.44
N HIS A 237 19.84 -18.39 9.22
CA HIS A 237 21.07 -18.50 8.45
C HIS A 237 21.52 -17.11 7.98
N ARG A 238 22.80 -16.79 8.15
CA ARG A 238 23.40 -15.55 7.61
C ARG A 238 23.47 -15.63 6.08
N ILE A 239 23.16 -14.55 5.46
CA ILE A 239 23.25 -14.36 4.01
C ILE A 239 24.46 -13.47 3.74
#